data_9540bdde93aaf053c20c38b950ac028a
#
_entry.id   9540bdde93aaf053c20c38b950ac028a
#
_cell.length_a   1.000
_cell.length_b   1.000
_cell.length_c   1.000
_cell.angle_alpha   90.00
_cell.angle_beta   90.00
_cell.angle_gamma   90.00
#
_symmetry.space_group_name_H-M   'P 1'
#
loop_
_entity.id
_entity.type
_entity.pdbx_description
1 polymer ?
#
loop_
_entity_poly.entity_id
_entity_poly.type
_entity_poly.pdbx_seq_one_letter_code
_entity_poly.pdbx_strand_id
1 'polypeptide(L)'
;LKNDFYPFKNQSSLFAMTAHVLLKKIDEKHTVTHSKKIISIIRSKIKFKNIIISDDISMKALKFSIEKNTIQAFKAGCNIVLHCNANMNEMLQVAKKSPKIDNFLMKKTLEFYKLVS
;
A
#
# COMPACT_ATOMS: atom_id res chain seq x y z
N LEU A 1 -16.59 12.25 5.15
CA LEU A 1 -15.54 11.82 4.20
C LEU A 1 -14.77 12.97 3.57
N LYS A 2 -15.45 14.05 3.16
CA LYS A 2 -14.76 15.24 2.60
C LYS A 2 -13.76 15.84 3.59
N ASN A 3 -14.14 15.96 4.86
CA ASN A 3 -13.28 16.52 5.90
C ASN A 3 -12.14 15.57 6.27
N ASP A 4 -12.40 14.26 6.30
CA ASP A 4 -11.39 13.25 6.66
C ASP A 4 -10.27 13.15 5.62
N PHE A 5 -10.61 13.30 4.33
CA PHE A 5 -9.63 13.22 3.24
C PHE A 5 -8.96 14.56 2.91
N TYR A 6 -9.48 15.66 3.42
CA TYR A 6 -8.95 17.00 3.12
C TYR A 6 -7.45 17.14 3.43
N PRO A 7 -6.95 16.68 4.60
CA PRO A 7 -5.52 16.79 4.91
C PRO A 7 -4.60 16.04 3.96
N PHE A 8 -5.12 15.03 3.26
CA PHE A 8 -4.35 14.18 2.34
C PHE A 8 -4.33 14.69 0.90
N LYS A 9 -5.15 15.70 0.59
CA LYS A 9 -5.17 16.29 -0.75
C LYS A 9 -3.92 17.14 -1.01
N ASN A 10 -3.49 17.15 -2.25
CA ASN A 10 -2.38 17.98 -2.73
C ASN A 10 -1.05 17.74 -1.98
N GLN A 11 -0.86 16.55 -1.41
CA GLN A 11 0.41 16.18 -0.80
C GLN A 11 1.44 15.86 -1.86
N SER A 12 2.64 16.43 -1.71
CA SER A 12 3.79 16.19 -2.58
C SER A 12 4.74 15.10 -2.06
N SER A 13 4.36 14.40 -0.99
CA SER A 13 5.13 13.30 -0.42
C SER A 13 5.42 12.22 -1.46
N LEU A 14 6.64 11.66 -1.44
CA LEU A 14 7.01 10.55 -2.33
C LEU A 14 6.34 9.24 -1.97
N PHE A 15 5.96 9.09 -0.72
CA PHE A 15 5.36 7.88 -0.18
C PHE A 15 4.09 8.20 0.59
N ALA A 16 3.11 7.31 0.49
CA ALA A 16 1.95 7.24 1.38
C ALA A 16 1.80 5.81 1.88
N MET A 17 1.50 5.67 3.16
CA MET A 17 1.29 4.36 3.77
C MET A 17 -0.20 4.11 3.96
N THR A 18 -0.66 2.90 3.63
CA THR A 18 -2.02 2.45 3.93
C THR A 18 -2.10 1.98 5.37
N ALA A 19 -3.31 1.98 5.92
CA ALA A 19 -3.57 1.44 7.25
C ALA A 19 -4.44 0.18 7.16
N HIS A 20 -4.28 -0.74 8.14
CA HIS A 20 -5.10 -1.94 8.25
C HIS A 20 -6.42 -1.64 8.98
N VAL A 21 -7.11 -0.60 8.55
CA VAL A 21 -8.40 -0.17 9.10
C VAL A 21 -9.53 -0.39 8.10
N LEU A 22 -10.70 -0.64 8.62
CA LEU A 22 -11.90 -0.85 7.83
C LEU A 22 -12.71 0.44 7.75
N LEU A 23 -12.83 1.00 6.56
CA LEU A 23 -13.68 2.16 6.30
C LEU A 23 -15.05 1.70 5.80
N LYS A 24 -15.90 1.25 6.71
CA LYS A 24 -17.20 0.61 6.42
C LYS A 24 -18.11 1.39 5.45
N LYS A 25 -18.06 2.71 5.48
CA LYS A 25 -18.85 3.56 4.56
C LYS A 25 -18.39 3.47 3.10
N ILE A 26 -17.19 2.95 2.84
CA ILE A 26 -16.62 2.85 1.50
C ILE A 26 -16.47 1.39 1.09
N ASP A 27 -15.89 0.58 1.95
CA ASP A 27 -15.69 -0.86 1.74
C ASP A 27 -15.90 -1.59 3.07
N GLU A 28 -16.95 -2.41 3.12
CA GLU A 28 -17.32 -3.14 4.33
C GLU A 28 -16.50 -4.41 4.55
N LYS A 29 -15.83 -4.88 3.50
CA LYS A 29 -15.18 -6.20 3.51
C LYS A 29 -13.67 -6.12 3.64
N HIS A 30 -13.05 -5.07 3.12
CA HIS A 30 -11.60 -4.99 3.01
C HIS A 30 -11.06 -3.81 3.80
N THR A 31 -9.95 -4.05 4.51
CA THR A 31 -9.15 -2.95 5.08
C THR A 31 -8.62 -2.06 3.97
N VAL A 32 -8.21 -0.85 4.28
CA VAL A 32 -7.64 0.10 3.30
C VAL A 32 -6.54 -0.56 2.48
N THR A 33 -5.64 -1.30 3.12
CA THR A 33 -4.52 -2.00 2.46
C THR A 33 -4.99 -3.01 1.40
N HIS A 34 -6.13 -3.67 1.61
CA HIS A 34 -6.68 -4.70 0.72
C HIS A 34 -7.83 -4.20 -0.17
N SER A 35 -8.20 -2.93 -0.06
CA SER A 35 -9.34 -2.36 -0.79
C SER A 35 -8.92 -1.66 -2.07
N LYS A 36 -9.12 -2.32 -3.20
CA LYS A 36 -8.94 -1.70 -4.52
C LYS A 36 -9.79 -0.43 -4.68
N LYS A 37 -11.00 -0.43 -4.11
CA LYS A 37 -11.92 0.71 -4.14
C LYS A 37 -11.34 1.93 -3.44
N ILE A 38 -10.81 1.75 -2.24
CA ILE A 38 -10.22 2.85 -1.46
C ILE A 38 -8.94 3.36 -2.13
N ILE A 39 -8.06 2.47 -2.57
CA ILE A 39 -6.82 2.86 -3.27
C ILE A 39 -7.13 3.61 -4.58
N SER A 40 -8.18 3.19 -5.30
CA SER A 40 -8.68 3.93 -6.47
C SER A 40 -9.12 5.36 -6.11
N ILE A 41 -9.78 5.55 -4.97
CA ILE A 41 -10.17 6.88 -4.48
C ILE A 41 -8.93 7.71 -4.16
N ILE A 42 -7.93 7.13 -3.53
CA ILE A 42 -6.65 7.79 -3.24
C ILE A 42 -6.00 8.28 -4.54
N ARG A 43 -6.02 7.47 -5.59
CA ARG A 43 -5.46 7.83 -6.89
C ARG A 43 -6.27 8.89 -7.62
N SER A 44 -7.59 8.73 -7.70
CA SER A 44 -8.47 9.54 -8.55
C SER A 44 -9.00 10.81 -7.87
N LYS A 45 -9.41 10.74 -6.60
CA LYS A 45 -10.04 11.86 -5.89
C LYS A 45 -9.06 12.63 -5.01
N ILE A 46 -8.20 11.95 -4.29
CA ILE A 46 -7.11 12.57 -3.52
C ILE A 46 -5.98 12.99 -4.46
N LYS A 47 -5.89 12.36 -5.63
CA LYS A 47 -4.88 12.62 -6.67
C LYS A 47 -3.45 12.37 -6.20
N PHE A 48 -3.26 11.39 -5.33
CA PHE A 48 -1.93 10.98 -4.91
C PHE A 48 -1.23 10.22 -6.04
N LYS A 49 -0.12 10.75 -6.52
CA LYS A 49 0.58 10.27 -7.74
C LYS A 49 1.85 9.48 -7.46
N ASN A 50 2.23 9.32 -6.21
CA ASN A 50 3.51 8.72 -5.82
C ASN A 50 3.34 7.29 -5.26
N ILE A 51 4.36 6.77 -4.61
CA ILE A 51 4.40 5.38 -4.16
C ILE A 51 3.44 5.15 -2.99
N ILE A 52 2.59 4.15 -3.09
CA ILE A 52 1.76 3.66 -1.98
C ILE A 52 2.42 2.41 -1.40
N ILE A 53 2.73 2.46 -0.11
CA ILE A 53 3.29 1.36 0.67
C ILE A 53 2.22 0.82 1.62
N SER A 54 2.13 -0.50 1.78
CA SER A 54 1.29 -1.08 2.83
C SER A 54 1.88 -0.79 4.21
N ASP A 55 1.05 -0.78 5.24
CA ASP A 55 1.55 -1.01 6.60
C ASP A 55 2.01 -2.47 6.73
N ASP A 56 2.63 -2.83 7.85
CA ASP A 56 3.19 -4.17 8.06
C ASP A 56 2.16 -5.28 7.83
N ILE A 57 2.34 -6.07 6.78
CA ILE A 57 1.43 -7.14 6.40
C ILE A 57 1.46 -8.35 7.35
N SER A 58 2.39 -8.41 8.29
CA SER A 58 2.44 -9.42 9.34
C SER A 58 1.56 -9.08 10.56
N MET A 59 0.95 -7.90 10.59
CA MET A 59 0.07 -7.49 11.68
C MET A 59 -1.20 -8.33 11.73
N LYS A 60 -1.64 -8.66 12.95
CA LYS A 60 -2.86 -9.47 13.21
C LYS A 60 -4.15 -8.84 12.69
N ALA A 61 -4.17 -7.55 12.42
CA ALA A 61 -5.31 -6.85 11.82
C ALA A 61 -5.64 -7.38 10.42
N LEU A 62 -4.68 -7.98 9.72
CA LEU A 62 -4.88 -8.71 8.48
C LEU A 62 -5.06 -10.20 8.81
N LYS A 63 -6.25 -10.73 8.54
CA LYS A 63 -6.70 -12.06 9.01
C LYS A 63 -6.29 -13.24 8.13
N PHE A 64 -5.62 -12.98 7.01
CA PHE A 64 -5.23 -14.03 6.07
C PHE A 64 -3.80 -14.49 6.29
N SER A 65 -3.38 -15.54 5.55
CA SER A 65 -1.97 -15.95 5.51
C SER A 65 -1.08 -14.82 4.96
N ILE A 66 0.21 -14.86 5.27
CA ILE A 66 1.15 -13.86 4.79
C ILE A 66 1.20 -13.79 3.26
N GLU A 67 1.10 -14.93 2.58
CA GLU A 67 1.02 -15.00 1.12
C GLU A 67 -0.22 -14.29 0.59
N LYS A 68 -1.37 -14.56 1.17
CA LYS A 68 -2.64 -13.96 0.76
C LYS A 68 -2.67 -12.47 1.05
N ASN A 69 -2.16 -12.03 2.20
CA ASN A 69 -2.03 -10.62 2.55
C ASN A 69 -1.16 -9.88 1.52
N THR A 70 -0.04 -10.48 1.11
CA THR A 70 0.85 -9.93 0.08
C THR A 70 0.12 -9.77 -1.26
N ILE A 71 -0.51 -10.83 -1.74
CA ILE A 71 -1.23 -10.83 -3.02
C ILE A 71 -2.37 -9.80 -3.00
N GLN A 72 -3.15 -9.74 -1.93
CA GLN A 72 -4.26 -8.82 -1.80
C GLN A 72 -3.82 -7.35 -1.78
N ALA A 73 -2.72 -7.04 -1.08
CA ALA A 73 -2.17 -5.68 -1.04
C ALA A 73 -1.76 -5.19 -2.44
N PHE A 74 -1.05 -6.02 -3.20
CA PHE A 74 -0.68 -5.67 -4.58
C PHE A 74 -1.88 -5.59 -5.52
N LYS A 75 -2.84 -6.50 -5.42
CA LYS A 75 -4.09 -6.45 -6.21
C LYS A 75 -4.93 -5.21 -5.91
N ALA A 76 -4.89 -4.73 -4.66
CA ALA A 76 -5.57 -3.50 -4.28
C ALA A 76 -4.91 -2.26 -4.88
N GLY A 77 -3.62 -2.30 -5.17
CA GLY A 77 -2.88 -1.21 -5.81
C GLY A 77 -1.70 -0.66 -5.01
N CYS A 78 -1.29 -1.34 -3.92
CA CYS A 78 -0.03 -1.01 -3.26
C CYS A 78 1.14 -1.27 -4.20
N ASN A 79 2.10 -0.35 -4.23
CA ASN A 79 3.31 -0.48 -5.04
C ASN A 79 4.40 -1.29 -4.32
N ILE A 80 4.42 -1.19 -3.00
CA ILE A 80 5.36 -1.87 -2.11
C ILE A 80 4.59 -2.43 -0.93
N VAL A 81 4.95 -3.62 -0.48
CA VAL A 81 4.46 -4.17 0.79
C VAL A 81 5.57 -4.14 1.84
N LEU A 82 5.19 -3.86 3.07
CA LEU A 82 6.09 -3.82 4.21
C LEU A 82 5.90 -5.08 5.06
N HIS A 83 6.99 -5.70 5.47
CA HIS A 83 7.02 -6.82 6.40
C HIS A 83 8.04 -6.54 7.49
N CYS A 84 7.60 -6.48 8.75
CA CYS A 84 8.41 -5.96 9.85
C CYS A 84 8.84 -7.00 10.87
N ASN A 85 8.41 -8.27 10.76
CA ASN A 85 8.95 -9.29 11.64
C ASN A 85 10.16 -9.98 11.01
N ALA A 86 11.05 -10.49 11.81
CA ALA A 86 12.30 -11.12 11.35
C ALA A 86 12.15 -12.60 10.97
N ASN A 87 10.92 -13.06 10.67
CA ASN A 87 10.66 -14.45 10.27
C ASN A 87 11.09 -14.68 8.82
N MET A 88 12.17 -15.42 8.63
CA MET A 88 12.74 -15.69 7.31
C MET A 88 11.78 -16.42 6.38
N ASN A 89 11.00 -17.38 6.88
CA ASN A 89 10.02 -18.13 6.08
C ASN A 89 8.93 -17.20 5.53
N GLU A 90 8.41 -16.28 6.35
CA GLU A 90 7.46 -15.27 5.91
C GLU A 90 8.08 -14.32 4.87
N MET A 91 9.31 -13.86 5.09
CA MET A 91 10.03 -13.00 4.15
C MET A 91 10.18 -13.65 2.78
N LEU A 92 10.49 -14.95 2.73
CA LEU A 92 10.57 -15.71 1.49
C LEU A 92 9.21 -15.84 0.80
N GLN A 93 8.13 -16.03 1.55
CA GLN A 93 6.77 -16.08 1.02
C GLN A 93 6.36 -14.74 0.43
N VAL A 94 6.65 -13.64 1.11
CA VAL A 94 6.39 -12.28 0.62
C VAL A 94 7.16 -12.03 -0.68
N ALA A 95 8.44 -12.36 -0.71
CA ALA A 95 9.27 -12.19 -1.91
C ALA A 95 8.74 -12.99 -3.10
N LYS A 96 8.32 -14.24 -2.89
CA LYS A 96 7.76 -15.10 -3.95
C LYS A 96 6.44 -14.56 -4.51
N LYS A 97 5.62 -13.94 -3.69
CA LYS A 97 4.30 -13.43 -4.08
C LYS A 97 4.31 -11.97 -4.54
N SER A 98 5.43 -11.29 -4.38
CA SER A 98 5.60 -9.92 -4.87
C SER A 98 5.81 -9.92 -6.39
N PRO A 99 5.14 -9.02 -7.14
CA PRO A 99 5.39 -8.88 -8.57
C PRO A 99 6.79 -8.28 -8.81
N LYS A 100 7.26 -8.41 -10.03
CA LYS A 100 8.47 -7.70 -10.46
C LYS A 100 8.22 -6.19 -10.43
N ILE A 101 9.28 -5.43 -10.18
CA ILE A 101 9.22 -3.96 -10.23
C ILE A 101 8.70 -3.51 -11.60
N ASP A 102 7.68 -2.64 -11.61
CA ASP A 102 7.14 -2.06 -12.82
C ASP A 102 7.82 -0.73 -13.20
N ASN A 103 7.49 -0.19 -14.36
CA ASN A 103 8.07 1.06 -14.83
C ASN A 103 7.70 2.25 -13.95
N PHE A 104 6.48 2.28 -13.40
CA PHE A 104 6.04 3.32 -12.48
C PHE A 104 6.92 3.34 -11.21
N LEU A 105 7.08 2.19 -10.56
CA LEU A 105 7.85 2.07 -9.32
C LEU A 105 9.33 2.37 -9.58
N MET A 106 9.89 1.91 -10.69
CA MET A 106 11.28 2.19 -11.08
C MET A 106 11.51 3.69 -11.26
N LYS A 107 10.62 4.38 -11.99
CA LYS A 107 10.70 5.83 -12.20
C LYS A 107 10.63 6.59 -10.88
N LYS A 108 9.68 6.26 -10.01
CA LYS A 108 9.51 6.92 -8.71
C LYS A 108 10.69 6.67 -7.77
N THR A 109 11.27 5.49 -7.80
CA THR A 109 12.47 5.15 -7.04
C THR A 109 13.67 5.98 -7.51
N LEU A 110 13.84 6.18 -8.81
CA LEU A 110 14.88 7.04 -9.36
C LEU A 110 14.69 8.51 -8.96
N GLU A 111 13.47 9.01 -8.94
CA GLU A 111 13.15 10.36 -8.42
C GLU A 111 13.58 10.50 -6.96
N PHE A 112 13.29 9.49 -6.14
CA PHE A 112 13.71 9.46 -4.74
C PHE A 112 15.24 9.51 -4.60
N TYR A 113 15.97 8.69 -5.33
CA TYR A 113 17.44 8.70 -5.29
C TYR A 113 18.04 10.06 -5.66
N LYS A 114 17.46 10.75 -6.63
CA LYS A 114 17.90 12.10 -7.00
C LYS A 114 17.71 13.12 -5.88
N LEU A 115 16.72 12.94 -5.02
CA LEU A 115 16.45 13.84 -3.90
C LEU A 115 17.40 13.62 -2.71
N VAL A 116 17.87 12.39 -2.52
CA VAL A 116 18.70 12.03 -1.36
C VAL A 116 20.19 11.95 -1.69
N SER A 117 20.56 12.09 -2.94
CA SER A 117 21.96 12.08 -3.39
C SER A 117 22.64 13.47 -3.41
#